data_ba1fdfe973d5eefcc21b2782b208f89f
#
_entry.id   ba1fdfe973d5eefcc21b2782b208f89f
#
_cell.length_a   1.000
_cell.length_b   1.000
_cell.length_c   1.000
_cell.angle_alpha   90.00
_cell.angle_beta   90.00
_cell.angle_gamma   90.00
#
_symmetry.space_group_name_H-M   'P 1'
#
loop_
_entity.id
_entity.type
_entity.pdbx_description
1 polymer ?
#
loop_
_entity_poly.entity_id
_entity_poly.type
_entity_poly.pdbx_seq_one_letter_code
_entity_poly.pdbx_strand_id
1 'polypeptide(L)'
;GCAGGVDANITFKYKAEPTPARNYRAVKLVVKGLKGGHSGIQIVEQRANANKLLFRFIREQKKSMDILLCSVDGGGLRNAIPREATATLMVRTKDLEQLTKELKAYEKVVKAEFAGIEDAVSIKLTETETPETMIAKEVAENLIRAVVGCPNGVQKMSVSMPGLVQTSSNLARVVSDGKTVKLQCLLRSSVNSEKEELGEAISAVFELAGAKVELTGAYNGWKPNLDSPILAAMKASYKALFGKEPAVTAIHAGLECGIIGTNYPKLDLSLIHI
;
A
#
# COMPACT_ATOMS: atom_id res chain seq x y z
N GLY A 1 13.04 1.12 -19.93
CA GLY A 1 12.18 0.19 -19.22
C GLY A 1 11.13 0.89 -18.38
N CYS A 2 10.00 0.22 -18.11
CA CYS A 2 8.94 0.73 -17.23
C CYS A 2 8.20 -0.41 -16.54
N ALA A 3 7.51 -0.09 -15.43
CA ALA A 3 6.67 -1.06 -14.75
C ALA A 3 5.27 -1.15 -15.40
N GLY A 4 4.75 -2.37 -15.49
CA GLY A 4 3.34 -2.63 -15.63
C GLY A 4 2.61 -2.44 -14.31
N GLY A 5 1.29 -2.59 -14.31
CA GLY A 5 0.48 -2.51 -13.09
C GLY A 5 -0.73 -3.41 -13.14
N VAL A 6 -1.31 -3.66 -11.97
CA VAL A 6 -2.62 -4.29 -11.77
C VAL A 6 -3.20 -3.82 -10.44
N ASP A 7 -4.50 -3.58 -10.40
CA ASP A 7 -5.23 -3.26 -9.18
C ASP A 7 -5.81 -4.54 -8.57
N ALA A 8 -5.53 -4.80 -7.29
CA ALA A 8 -6.25 -5.77 -6.50
C ALA A 8 -7.36 -5.05 -5.73
N ASN A 9 -8.61 -5.34 -6.07
CA ASN A 9 -9.80 -4.79 -5.42
C ASN A 9 -10.38 -5.87 -4.49
N ILE A 10 -10.39 -5.59 -3.21
CA ILE A 10 -10.74 -6.53 -2.16
C ILE A 10 -12.02 -6.06 -1.47
N THR A 11 -12.95 -6.98 -1.22
CA THR A 11 -14.23 -6.66 -0.57
C THR A 11 -14.57 -7.69 0.49
N PHE A 12 -14.65 -7.25 1.74
CA PHE A 12 -15.32 -7.97 2.82
C PHE A 12 -16.77 -7.53 2.88
N LYS A 13 -17.70 -8.49 2.88
CA LYS A 13 -19.13 -8.24 3.15
C LYS A 13 -19.44 -8.68 4.58
N TYR A 14 -20.24 -7.89 5.30
CA TYR A 14 -20.65 -8.23 6.64
C TYR A 14 -22.04 -7.70 6.97
N LYS A 15 -22.67 -8.31 7.96
CA LYS A 15 -23.85 -7.75 8.64
C LYS A 15 -23.34 -7.02 9.88
N ALA A 16 -23.61 -5.73 9.95
CA ALA A 16 -23.17 -4.92 11.08
C ALA A 16 -23.77 -5.46 12.39
N GLU A 17 -22.97 -5.45 13.44
CA GLU A 17 -23.38 -5.82 14.80
C GLU A 17 -23.62 -4.56 15.63
N PRO A 18 -24.56 -4.57 16.60
CA PRO A 18 -24.73 -3.44 17.50
C PRO A 18 -23.50 -3.26 18.40
N THR A 19 -23.14 -2.02 18.70
CA THR A 19 -22.07 -1.74 19.66
C THR A 19 -22.51 -2.05 21.10
N PRO A 20 -21.56 -2.46 21.98
CA PRO A 20 -21.87 -2.69 23.39
C PRO A 20 -22.34 -1.43 24.10
N ALA A 21 -23.49 -1.51 24.80
CA ALA A 21 -24.10 -0.38 25.52
C ALA A 21 -23.38 -0.02 26.82
N ARG A 22 -22.58 -0.92 27.41
CA ARG A 22 -21.97 -0.74 28.75
C ARG A 22 -20.51 -1.21 28.75
N ASN A 23 -19.73 -0.62 29.66
CA ASN A 23 -18.31 -0.99 29.90
C ASN A 23 -17.36 -0.74 28.75
N TYR A 24 -17.76 0.02 27.71
CA TYR A 24 -16.92 0.43 26.59
C TYR A 24 -16.99 1.94 26.39
N ARG A 25 -15.93 2.47 25.79
CA ARG A 25 -15.84 3.84 25.28
C ARG A 25 -15.48 3.80 23.81
N ALA A 26 -16.08 4.70 23.06
CA ALA A 26 -15.72 4.89 21.66
C ALA A 26 -14.52 5.83 21.56
N VAL A 27 -13.53 5.43 20.81
CA VAL A 27 -12.32 6.22 20.56
C VAL A 27 -12.00 6.24 19.06
N LYS A 28 -11.48 7.37 18.62
CA LYS A 28 -10.97 7.57 17.27
C LYS A 28 -9.45 7.49 17.30
N LEU A 29 -8.91 6.47 16.63
CA LEU A 29 -7.48 6.30 16.41
C LEU A 29 -7.12 6.92 15.07
N VAL A 30 -6.14 7.82 15.03
CA VAL A 30 -5.72 8.56 13.83
C VAL A 30 -4.21 8.45 13.67
N VAL A 31 -3.78 7.95 12.52
CA VAL A 31 -2.40 8.03 12.02
C VAL A 31 -2.36 9.12 10.98
N LYS A 32 -1.47 10.11 11.12
CA LYS A 32 -1.33 11.24 10.19
C LYS A 32 0.07 11.84 10.19
N GLY A 33 0.29 12.82 9.31
CA GLY A 33 1.56 13.53 9.20
C GLY A 33 2.62 12.78 8.40
N LEU A 34 2.23 11.73 7.67
CA LEU A 34 3.13 11.01 6.77
C LEU A 34 3.30 11.77 5.45
N LYS A 35 4.47 11.61 4.82
CA LYS A 35 4.79 12.25 3.54
C LYS A 35 3.90 11.75 2.40
N GLY A 36 3.57 10.46 2.39
CA GLY A 36 2.89 9.85 1.27
C GLY A 36 3.73 9.89 -0.01
N GLY A 37 3.09 10.03 -1.16
CA GLY A 37 3.79 10.17 -2.44
C GLY A 37 3.29 9.19 -3.50
N HIS A 38 3.90 9.23 -4.70
CA HIS A 38 3.54 8.36 -5.81
C HIS A 38 4.02 6.93 -5.55
N SER A 39 3.09 5.96 -5.60
CA SER A 39 3.36 4.54 -5.27
C SER A 39 4.29 3.80 -6.23
N GLY A 40 4.65 4.41 -7.34
CA GLY A 40 5.69 3.91 -8.24
C GLY A 40 7.02 4.59 -7.98
N ILE A 41 7.14 5.87 -8.33
CA ILE A 41 8.41 6.61 -8.34
C ILE A 41 9.01 6.72 -6.94
N GLN A 42 8.18 6.93 -5.91
CA GLN A 42 8.63 7.18 -4.55
C GLN A 42 8.53 5.96 -3.62
N ILE A 43 8.12 4.80 -4.13
CA ILE A 43 8.05 3.58 -3.32
C ILE A 43 9.44 3.13 -2.83
N VAL A 44 10.48 3.44 -3.59
CA VAL A 44 11.89 3.17 -3.26
C VAL A 44 12.34 3.92 -2.00
N GLU A 45 11.69 5.03 -1.67
CA GLU A 45 12.00 5.82 -0.48
C GLU A 45 11.52 5.16 0.83
N GLN A 46 10.81 4.03 0.72
CA GLN A 46 10.32 3.22 1.85
C GLN A 46 9.53 4.03 2.88
N ARG A 47 8.76 5.03 2.40
CA ARG A 47 7.87 5.84 3.24
C ARG A 47 6.83 4.98 3.94
N ALA A 48 6.41 5.38 5.13
CA ALA A 48 5.41 4.66 5.89
C ALA A 48 4.03 4.68 5.19
N ASN A 49 3.29 3.58 5.37
CA ASN A 49 1.91 3.45 4.93
C ASN A 49 0.99 3.57 6.13
N ALA A 50 0.12 4.58 6.16
CA ALA A 50 -0.75 4.86 7.30
C ALA A 50 -1.69 3.70 7.62
N ASN A 51 -2.21 2.98 6.61
CA ASN A 51 -3.05 1.80 6.81
C ASN A 51 -2.28 0.70 7.55
N LYS A 52 -1.04 0.42 7.15
CA LYS A 52 -0.20 -0.58 7.80
C LYS A 52 0.10 -0.21 9.25
N LEU A 53 0.43 1.05 9.53
CA LEU A 53 0.69 1.51 10.90
C LEU A 53 -0.56 1.42 11.79
N LEU A 54 -1.72 1.84 11.27
CA LEU A 54 -3.00 1.77 11.99
C LEU A 54 -3.33 0.33 12.40
N PHE A 55 -3.32 -0.59 11.43
CA PHE A 55 -3.69 -1.99 11.66
C PHE A 55 -2.65 -2.76 12.49
N ARG A 56 -1.35 -2.42 12.37
CA ARG A 56 -0.29 -2.96 13.22
C ARG A 56 -0.56 -2.65 14.69
N PHE A 57 -0.88 -1.40 15.02
CA PHE A 57 -1.22 -1.02 16.39
C PHE A 57 -2.47 -1.77 16.90
N ILE A 58 -3.57 -1.74 16.13
CA ILE A 58 -4.79 -2.45 16.50
C ILE A 58 -4.52 -3.94 16.73
N ARG A 59 -3.80 -4.59 15.84
CA ARG A 59 -3.46 -6.02 15.95
C ARG A 59 -2.67 -6.32 17.21
N GLU A 60 -1.71 -5.49 17.56
CA GLU A 60 -0.88 -5.68 18.74
C GLU A 60 -1.71 -5.54 20.03
N GLN A 61 -2.51 -4.48 20.13
CA GLN A 61 -3.30 -4.25 21.34
C GLN A 61 -4.42 -5.29 21.55
N LYS A 62 -4.97 -5.83 20.47
CA LYS A 62 -5.98 -6.89 20.55
C LYS A 62 -5.46 -8.22 21.12
N LYS A 63 -4.16 -8.41 21.28
CA LYS A 63 -3.61 -9.59 21.96
C LYS A 63 -3.91 -9.60 23.46
N SER A 64 -4.07 -8.44 24.08
CA SER A 64 -4.27 -8.28 25.52
C SER A 64 -5.54 -7.50 25.90
N MET A 65 -6.16 -6.80 24.97
CA MET A 65 -7.33 -5.95 25.20
C MET A 65 -8.47 -6.33 24.26
N ASP A 66 -9.69 -6.19 24.77
CA ASP A 66 -10.92 -6.39 23.99
C ASP A 66 -11.25 -5.10 23.23
N ILE A 67 -10.74 -4.99 22.00
CA ILE A 67 -10.94 -3.86 21.10
C ILE A 67 -11.82 -4.30 19.94
N LEU A 68 -12.92 -3.55 19.71
CA LEU A 68 -13.85 -3.80 18.62
C LEU A 68 -13.69 -2.71 17.56
N LEU A 69 -13.64 -3.10 16.29
CA LEU A 69 -13.50 -2.18 15.15
C LEU A 69 -14.89 -1.78 14.64
N CYS A 70 -15.21 -0.49 14.70
CA CYS A 70 -16.49 0.01 14.22
C CYS A 70 -16.42 0.49 12.78
N SER A 71 -15.40 1.28 12.46
CA SER A 71 -15.18 1.79 11.10
C SER A 71 -13.71 2.03 10.84
N VAL A 72 -13.37 2.11 9.57
CA VAL A 72 -12.04 2.46 9.10
C VAL A 72 -12.15 3.31 7.85
N ASP A 73 -11.27 4.31 7.74
CA ASP A 73 -11.05 5.12 6.54
C ASP A 73 -9.57 5.48 6.46
N GLY A 74 -8.89 4.97 5.45
CA GLY A 74 -7.47 5.23 5.27
C GLY A 74 -7.05 5.21 3.80
N GLY A 75 -6.20 6.16 3.46
CA GLY A 75 -5.75 6.37 2.10
C GLY A 75 -6.78 7.05 1.20
N GLY A 76 -6.45 7.18 -0.07
CA GLY A 76 -7.26 7.90 -1.05
C GLY A 76 -7.08 7.34 -2.46
N LEU A 77 -6.16 7.92 -3.22
CA LEU A 77 -5.87 7.51 -4.59
C LEU A 77 -5.09 6.19 -4.64
N ARG A 78 -5.44 5.30 -5.58
CA ARG A 78 -4.81 3.98 -5.74
C ARG A 78 -3.29 4.05 -5.99
N ASN A 79 -2.82 5.10 -6.64
CA ASN A 79 -1.41 5.31 -6.97
C ASN A 79 -0.67 6.22 -5.97
N ALA A 80 -1.26 6.49 -4.81
CA ALA A 80 -0.65 7.26 -3.74
C ALA A 80 -0.37 6.40 -2.50
N ILE A 81 0.78 6.60 -1.87
CA ILE A 81 1.10 6.00 -0.57
C ILE A 81 0.23 6.69 0.48
N PRO A 82 -0.54 5.96 1.31
CA PRO A 82 -1.44 6.55 2.30
C PRO A 82 -0.72 7.44 3.31
N ARG A 83 -1.14 8.70 3.39
CA ARG A 83 -0.59 9.70 4.34
C ARG A 83 -1.27 9.69 5.69
N GLU A 84 -2.51 9.23 5.72
CA GLU A 84 -3.34 9.19 6.92
C GLU A 84 -4.34 8.05 6.87
N ALA A 85 -4.69 7.56 8.05
CA ALA A 85 -5.70 6.55 8.26
C ALA A 85 -6.37 6.74 9.62
N THR A 86 -7.65 6.43 9.69
CA THR A 86 -8.48 6.60 10.87
C THR A 86 -9.28 5.34 11.13
N ALA A 87 -9.44 4.95 12.39
CA ALA A 87 -10.37 3.92 12.81
C ALA A 87 -11.19 4.40 14.02
N THR A 88 -12.48 4.04 14.04
CA THR A 88 -13.31 4.16 15.24
C THR A 88 -13.35 2.81 15.93
N LEU A 89 -13.01 2.80 17.22
CA LEU A 89 -12.86 1.60 18.03
C LEU A 89 -13.76 1.70 19.27
N MET A 90 -14.32 0.57 19.70
CA MET A 90 -14.87 0.42 21.06
C MET A 90 -13.82 -0.29 21.91
N VAL A 91 -13.46 0.31 23.03
CA VAL A 91 -12.45 -0.18 23.97
C VAL A 91 -13.07 -0.30 25.35
N ARG A 92 -12.76 -1.36 26.09
CA ARG A 92 -13.24 -1.47 27.47
C ARG A 92 -12.78 -0.27 28.29
N THR A 93 -13.68 0.32 29.04
CA THR A 93 -13.39 1.53 29.87
C THR A 93 -12.19 1.34 30.80
N LYS A 94 -12.02 0.13 31.35
CA LYS A 94 -10.87 -0.23 32.21
C LYS A 94 -9.52 -0.26 31.46
N ASP A 95 -9.51 -0.46 30.15
CA ASP A 95 -8.30 -0.61 29.34
C ASP A 95 -7.87 0.70 28.66
N LEU A 96 -8.68 1.76 28.76
CA LEU A 96 -8.45 3.01 28.02
C LEU A 96 -7.14 3.71 28.41
N GLU A 97 -6.82 3.75 29.70
CA GLU A 97 -5.57 4.34 30.21
C GLU A 97 -4.36 3.57 29.68
N GLN A 98 -4.39 2.23 29.76
CA GLN A 98 -3.32 1.39 29.24
C GLN A 98 -3.18 1.53 27.73
N LEU A 99 -4.27 1.54 26.97
CA LEU A 99 -4.24 1.76 25.53
C LEU A 99 -3.58 3.10 25.17
N THR A 100 -3.89 4.15 25.94
CA THR A 100 -3.27 5.48 25.73
C THR A 100 -1.77 5.46 26.00
N LYS A 101 -1.33 4.71 27.01
CA LYS A 101 0.10 4.52 27.33
C LYS A 101 0.80 3.74 26.20
N GLU A 102 0.20 2.64 25.75
CA GLU A 102 0.72 1.83 24.65
C GLU A 102 0.82 2.63 23.33
N LEU A 103 -0.16 3.51 23.08
CA LEU A 103 -0.13 4.38 21.90
C LEU A 103 1.08 5.31 21.90
N LYS A 104 1.37 5.94 23.05
CA LYS A 104 2.54 6.81 23.19
C LYS A 104 3.87 6.04 22.99
N ALA A 105 3.94 4.81 23.49
CA ALA A 105 5.08 3.94 23.26
C ALA A 105 5.21 3.55 21.78
N TYR A 106 4.10 3.19 21.14
CA TYR A 106 4.05 2.85 19.73
C TYR A 106 4.46 4.02 18.82
N GLU A 107 3.98 5.24 19.10
CA GLU A 107 4.40 6.43 18.34
C GLU A 107 5.92 6.66 18.39
N LYS A 108 6.54 6.42 19.55
CA LYS A 108 8.01 6.51 19.69
C LYS A 108 8.72 5.46 18.84
N VAL A 109 8.20 4.22 18.83
CA VAL A 109 8.74 3.14 17.99
C VAL A 109 8.66 3.51 16.51
N VAL A 110 7.50 3.97 16.05
CA VAL A 110 7.30 4.39 14.65
C VAL A 110 8.24 5.55 14.28
N LYS A 111 8.38 6.55 15.15
CA LYS A 111 9.32 7.67 14.94
C LYS A 111 10.78 7.20 14.82
N ALA A 112 11.17 6.19 15.58
CA ALA A 112 12.51 5.63 15.50
C ALA A 112 12.71 4.79 14.22
N GLU A 113 11.71 3.96 13.83
CA GLU A 113 11.74 3.14 12.61
C GLU A 113 11.85 4.00 11.34
N PHE A 114 11.22 5.17 11.33
CA PHE A 114 11.14 6.05 10.16
C PHE A 114 11.90 7.38 10.37
N ALA A 115 12.91 7.40 11.25
CA ALA A 115 13.71 8.59 11.48
C ALA A 115 14.38 9.11 10.19
N GLY A 116 14.26 10.40 9.92
CA GLY A 116 14.72 11.02 8.67
C GLY A 116 13.82 10.82 7.46
N ILE A 117 12.79 9.94 7.57
CA ILE A 117 11.80 9.70 6.51
C ILE A 117 10.47 10.35 6.87
N GLU A 118 9.91 10.06 8.07
CA GLU A 118 8.58 10.50 8.50
C GLU A 118 8.64 11.34 9.79
N ASP A 119 9.36 12.44 9.75
CA ASP A 119 9.63 13.26 10.94
C ASP A 119 8.36 13.91 11.55
N ALA A 120 7.29 14.08 10.75
CA ALA A 120 6.03 14.67 11.17
C ALA A 120 4.96 13.65 11.59
N VAL A 121 5.29 12.34 11.63
CA VAL A 121 4.32 11.31 12.01
C VAL A 121 3.70 11.56 13.38
N SER A 122 2.39 11.45 13.45
CA SER A 122 1.60 11.63 14.67
C SER A 122 0.52 10.56 14.74
N ILE A 123 0.44 9.88 15.90
CA ILE A 123 -0.58 8.86 16.16
C ILE A 123 -1.36 9.30 17.40
N LYS A 124 -2.68 9.49 17.23
CA LYS A 124 -3.53 10.06 18.28
C LYS A 124 -4.73 9.19 18.55
N LEU A 125 -5.15 9.19 19.82
CA LEU A 125 -6.39 8.60 20.30
C LEU A 125 -7.22 9.71 20.93
N THR A 126 -8.48 9.84 20.51
CA THR A 126 -9.43 10.81 21.08
C THR A 126 -10.76 10.13 21.35
N GLU A 127 -11.45 10.48 22.42
CA GLU A 127 -12.81 10.02 22.62
C GLU A 127 -13.73 10.57 21.52
N THR A 128 -14.75 9.81 21.17
CA THR A 128 -15.73 10.17 20.13
C THR A 128 -17.11 9.66 20.53
N GLU A 129 -18.13 10.08 19.81
CA GLU A 129 -19.48 9.56 19.98
C GLU A 129 -19.51 8.05 19.70
N THR A 130 -20.32 7.33 20.49
CA THR A 130 -20.48 5.88 20.34
C THR A 130 -21.28 5.60 19.06
N PRO A 131 -20.70 4.90 18.07
CA PRO A 131 -21.46 4.52 16.89
C PRO A 131 -22.50 3.46 17.24
N GLU A 132 -23.61 3.44 16.52
CA GLU A 132 -24.68 2.46 16.73
C GLU A 132 -24.26 1.04 16.42
N THR A 133 -23.37 0.89 15.42
CA THR A 133 -22.93 -0.41 14.91
C THR A 133 -21.42 -0.51 14.76
N MET A 134 -20.96 -1.74 14.71
CA MET A 134 -19.57 -2.10 14.45
C MET A 134 -19.45 -3.14 13.34
N ILE A 135 -18.26 -3.30 12.79
CA ILE A 135 -17.93 -4.39 11.86
C ILE A 135 -18.08 -5.71 12.63
N ALA A 136 -18.76 -6.70 12.01
CA ALA A 136 -18.92 -8.02 12.61
C ALA A 136 -17.57 -8.56 13.11
N LYS A 137 -17.55 -9.06 14.36
CA LYS A 137 -16.30 -9.39 15.07
C LYS A 137 -15.39 -10.32 14.27
N GLU A 138 -15.94 -11.36 13.66
CA GLU A 138 -15.18 -12.31 12.85
C GLU A 138 -14.53 -11.63 11.64
N VAL A 139 -15.31 -10.79 10.94
CA VAL A 139 -14.81 -10.06 9.76
C VAL A 139 -13.73 -9.04 10.19
N ALA A 140 -13.92 -8.34 11.29
CA ALA A 140 -12.92 -7.42 11.83
C ALA A 140 -11.60 -8.14 12.19
N GLU A 141 -11.66 -9.31 12.83
CA GLU A 141 -10.48 -10.12 13.15
C GLU A 141 -9.72 -10.54 11.87
N ASN A 142 -10.45 -11.06 10.89
CA ASN A 142 -9.88 -11.52 9.63
C ASN A 142 -9.30 -10.36 8.82
N LEU A 143 -10.02 -9.22 8.75
CA LEU A 143 -9.55 -7.99 8.13
C LEU A 143 -8.23 -7.50 8.74
N ILE A 144 -8.17 -7.42 10.08
CA ILE A 144 -6.97 -6.96 10.78
C ILE A 144 -5.78 -7.87 10.48
N ARG A 145 -5.96 -9.19 10.50
CA ARG A 145 -4.92 -10.16 10.17
C ARG A 145 -4.46 -10.02 8.72
N ALA A 146 -5.42 -9.94 7.78
CA ALA A 146 -5.13 -9.83 6.36
C ALA A 146 -4.40 -8.52 6.01
N VAL A 147 -4.82 -7.38 6.56
CA VAL A 147 -4.13 -6.11 6.34
C VAL A 147 -2.70 -6.13 6.87
N VAL A 148 -2.48 -6.71 8.06
CA VAL A 148 -1.12 -6.85 8.60
C VAL A 148 -0.28 -7.79 7.74
N GLY A 149 -0.84 -8.92 7.28
CA GLY A 149 -0.15 -9.90 6.42
C GLY A 149 0.02 -9.46 4.97
N CYS A 150 -0.76 -8.48 4.49
CA CYS A 150 -0.72 -8.02 3.10
C CYS A 150 0.67 -7.49 2.70
N PRO A 151 1.28 -8.00 1.62
CA PRO A 151 2.50 -7.45 1.04
C PRO A 151 2.34 -5.97 0.72
N ASN A 152 3.29 -5.14 1.14
CA ASN A 152 3.29 -3.70 0.89
C ASN A 152 4.71 -3.15 0.79
N GLY A 153 4.93 -2.14 -0.04
CA GLY A 153 6.24 -1.55 -0.29
C GLY A 153 7.03 -2.29 -1.38
N VAL A 154 8.33 -2.11 -1.38
CA VAL A 154 9.26 -2.77 -2.32
C VAL A 154 9.30 -4.26 -2.01
N GLN A 155 9.03 -5.10 -3.02
CA GLN A 155 9.12 -6.55 -2.92
C GLN A 155 10.44 -7.05 -3.54
N LYS A 156 10.89 -6.42 -4.62
CA LYS A 156 12.12 -6.79 -5.32
C LYS A 156 12.77 -5.59 -5.97
N MET A 157 14.10 -5.53 -5.88
CA MET A 157 14.93 -4.58 -6.61
C MET A 157 15.43 -5.20 -7.91
N SER A 158 15.67 -4.37 -8.92
CA SER A 158 16.23 -4.82 -10.20
C SER A 158 17.69 -5.24 -10.03
N VAL A 159 18.02 -6.42 -10.55
CA VAL A 159 19.42 -6.92 -10.56
C VAL A 159 20.24 -6.24 -11.66
N SER A 160 19.60 -5.92 -12.79
CA SER A 160 20.29 -5.33 -13.96
C SER A 160 20.45 -3.81 -13.88
N MET A 161 19.66 -3.14 -13.02
CA MET A 161 19.68 -1.68 -12.86
C MET A 161 19.68 -1.33 -11.36
N PRO A 162 20.86 -1.17 -10.74
CA PRO A 162 20.96 -0.81 -9.31
C PRO A 162 20.14 0.45 -8.96
N GLY A 163 19.42 0.41 -7.85
CA GLY A 163 18.56 1.51 -7.39
C GLY A 163 17.14 1.53 -8.00
N LEU A 164 16.88 0.73 -9.04
CA LEU A 164 15.55 0.62 -9.62
C LEU A 164 14.72 -0.44 -8.88
N VAL A 165 13.51 -0.09 -8.48
CA VAL A 165 12.52 -1.07 -8.00
C VAL A 165 12.01 -1.90 -9.18
N GLN A 166 11.99 -3.22 -9.03
CA GLN A 166 11.44 -4.14 -10.03
C GLN A 166 9.99 -4.46 -9.75
N THR A 167 9.66 -4.81 -8.49
CA THR A 167 8.31 -5.25 -8.09
C THR A 167 7.93 -4.60 -6.76
N SER A 168 6.72 -4.05 -6.69
CA SER A 168 6.19 -3.42 -5.48
C SER A 168 4.67 -3.56 -5.35
N SER A 169 4.18 -3.39 -4.13
CA SER A 169 2.76 -3.25 -3.81
C SER A 169 2.52 -2.01 -2.97
N ASN A 170 1.37 -1.37 -3.14
CA ASN A 170 0.89 -0.29 -2.30
C ASN A 170 -0.53 -0.58 -1.84
N LEU A 171 -0.71 -0.84 -0.54
CA LEU A 171 -2.03 -0.91 0.09
C LEU A 171 -2.59 0.52 0.18
N ALA A 172 -3.22 0.96 -0.92
CA ALA A 172 -3.57 2.35 -1.15
C ALA A 172 -4.79 2.81 -0.36
N ARG A 173 -5.77 1.93 -0.14
CA ARG A 173 -7.04 2.31 0.47
C ARG A 173 -7.60 1.18 1.33
N VAL A 174 -8.19 1.56 2.47
CA VAL A 174 -9.03 0.72 3.33
C VAL A 174 -10.20 1.56 3.82
N VAL A 175 -11.43 1.21 3.44
CA VAL A 175 -12.62 2.00 3.81
C VAL A 175 -13.81 1.09 4.11
N SER A 176 -14.54 1.41 5.18
CA SER A 176 -15.80 0.76 5.54
C SER A 176 -17.00 1.66 5.26
N ASP A 177 -18.14 1.07 4.87
CA ASP A 177 -19.39 1.78 4.57
C ASP A 177 -20.60 1.30 5.40
N GLY A 178 -20.36 0.52 6.45
CA GLY A 178 -21.39 -0.08 7.31
C GLY A 178 -21.93 -1.43 6.83
N LYS A 179 -21.60 -1.86 5.61
CA LYS A 179 -22.00 -3.16 5.01
C LYS A 179 -20.81 -3.90 4.39
N THR A 180 -19.83 -3.14 3.95
CA THR A 180 -18.62 -3.70 3.34
C THR A 180 -17.38 -3.00 3.90
N VAL A 181 -16.24 -3.70 3.84
CA VAL A 181 -14.92 -3.07 3.87
C VAL A 181 -14.27 -3.29 2.52
N LYS A 182 -13.92 -2.20 1.86
CA LYS A 182 -13.25 -2.21 0.56
C LYS A 182 -11.79 -1.84 0.74
N LEU A 183 -10.92 -2.62 0.11
CA LEU A 183 -9.49 -2.33 0.07
C LEU A 183 -9.02 -2.32 -1.38
N GLN A 184 -7.98 -1.55 -1.62
CA GLN A 184 -7.36 -1.47 -2.92
C GLN A 184 -5.85 -1.48 -2.79
N CYS A 185 -5.20 -2.39 -3.53
CA CYS A 185 -3.75 -2.43 -3.69
C CYS A 185 -3.42 -2.16 -5.16
N LEU A 186 -2.39 -1.34 -5.39
CA LEU A 186 -1.79 -1.19 -6.72
C LEU A 186 -0.44 -1.91 -6.73
N LEU A 187 -0.34 -2.92 -7.57
CA LEU A 187 0.85 -3.71 -7.77
C LEU A 187 1.57 -3.23 -9.03
N ARG A 188 2.90 -3.20 -8.98
CA ARG A 188 3.73 -2.80 -10.12
C ARG A 188 4.89 -3.75 -10.28
N SER A 189 5.21 -4.10 -11.54
CA SER A 189 6.46 -4.78 -11.89
C SER A 189 6.84 -4.51 -13.33
N SER A 190 8.14 -4.45 -13.62
CA SER A 190 8.67 -4.49 -14.99
C SER A 190 8.70 -5.93 -15.55
N VAL A 191 8.41 -6.93 -14.70
CA VAL A 191 8.34 -8.35 -15.05
C VAL A 191 6.92 -8.85 -14.82
N ASN A 192 6.21 -9.22 -15.89
CA ASN A 192 4.78 -9.55 -15.82
C ASN A 192 4.50 -10.75 -14.90
N SER A 193 5.31 -11.82 -14.96
CA SER A 193 5.13 -12.99 -14.10
C SER A 193 5.28 -12.69 -12.61
N GLU A 194 6.16 -11.74 -12.23
CA GLU A 194 6.29 -11.30 -10.83
C GLU A 194 5.11 -10.43 -10.38
N LYS A 195 4.53 -9.63 -11.30
CA LYS A 195 3.30 -8.89 -11.05
C LYS A 195 2.13 -9.83 -10.79
N GLU A 196 2.03 -10.89 -11.57
CA GLU A 196 1.00 -11.93 -11.46
C GLU A 196 1.17 -12.70 -10.14
N GLU A 197 2.39 -13.17 -9.82
CA GLU A 197 2.72 -13.83 -8.55
C GLU A 197 2.33 -12.97 -7.34
N LEU A 198 2.67 -11.68 -7.36
CA LEU A 198 2.32 -10.77 -6.27
C LEU A 198 0.79 -10.58 -6.17
N GLY A 199 0.09 -10.54 -7.31
CA GLY A 199 -1.37 -10.51 -7.36
C GLY A 199 -2.00 -11.75 -6.71
N GLU A 200 -1.50 -12.93 -7.04
CA GLU A 200 -1.94 -14.20 -6.43
C GLU A 200 -1.63 -14.26 -4.93
N ALA A 201 -0.45 -13.80 -4.50
CA ALA A 201 -0.08 -13.76 -3.09
C ALA A 201 -1.02 -12.86 -2.26
N ILE A 202 -1.37 -11.68 -2.78
CA ILE A 202 -2.34 -10.78 -2.14
C ILE A 202 -3.74 -11.40 -2.16
N SER A 203 -4.17 -11.97 -3.27
CA SER A 203 -5.46 -12.66 -3.38
C SER A 203 -5.57 -13.76 -2.34
N ALA A 204 -4.58 -14.64 -2.24
CA ALA A 204 -4.56 -15.73 -1.28
C ALA A 204 -4.70 -15.25 0.18
N VAL A 205 -4.00 -14.18 0.57
CA VAL A 205 -4.10 -13.60 1.93
C VAL A 205 -5.52 -13.15 2.25
N PHE A 206 -6.17 -12.44 1.32
CA PHE A 206 -7.50 -11.89 1.56
C PHE A 206 -8.62 -12.92 1.38
N GLU A 207 -8.48 -13.88 0.47
CA GLU A 207 -9.41 -15.00 0.29
C GLU A 207 -9.42 -15.92 1.51
N LEU A 208 -8.25 -16.26 2.08
CA LEU A 208 -8.14 -16.97 3.36
C LEU A 208 -8.83 -16.23 4.51
N ALA A 209 -8.89 -14.89 4.43
CA ALA A 209 -9.60 -14.05 5.39
C ALA A 209 -11.11 -13.91 5.10
N GLY A 210 -11.63 -14.55 4.04
CA GLY A 210 -13.05 -14.52 3.67
C GLY A 210 -13.48 -13.35 2.80
N ALA A 211 -12.54 -12.63 2.18
CA ALA A 211 -12.85 -11.55 1.25
C ALA A 211 -13.01 -12.07 -0.19
N LYS A 212 -13.72 -11.30 -1.02
CA LYS A 212 -13.68 -11.42 -2.47
C LYS A 212 -12.54 -10.55 -3.00
N VAL A 213 -11.73 -11.08 -3.91
CA VAL A 213 -10.65 -10.35 -4.58
C VAL A 213 -10.87 -10.34 -6.09
N GLU A 214 -10.65 -9.20 -6.72
CA GLU A 214 -10.73 -9.02 -8.17
C GLU A 214 -9.49 -8.27 -8.65
N LEU A 215 -8.71 -8.89 -9.53
CA LEU A 215 -7.57 -8.26 -10.20
C LEU A 215 -8.07 -7.57 -11.46
N THR A 216 -7.88 -6.25 -11.58
CA THR A 216 -8.40 -5.44 -12.68
C THR A 216 -7.39 -4.45 -13.21
N GLY A 217 -7.64 -3.90 -14.41
CA GLY A 217 -6.84 -2.84 -14.98
C GLY A 217 -5.37 -3.23 -15.25
N ALA A 218 -5.13 -4.53 -15.51
CA ALA A 218 -3.78 -5.01 -15.77
C ALA A 218 -3.21 -4.43 -17.07
N TYR A 219 -1.96 -3.97 -16.99
CA TYR A 219 -1.15 -3.60 -18.15
C TYR A 219 0.28 -4.10 -17.96
N ASN A 220 0.95 -4.37 -19.10
CA ASN A 220 2.27 -4.99 -19.08
C ASN A 220 3.38 -3.99 -18.79
N GLY A 221 4.43 -4.47 -18.17
CA GLY A 221 5.70 -3.77 -18.05
C GLY A 221 6.52 -3.85 -19.34
N TRP A 222 7.55 -3.04 -19.38
CA TRP A 222 8.60 -3.07 -20.39
C TRP A 222 9.94 -3.26 -19.69
N LYS A 223 10.38 -4.52 -19.64
CA LYS A 223 11.63 -4.89 -18.96
C LYS A 223 12.81 -4.15 -19.63
N PRO A 224 13.70 -3.52 -18.86
CA PRO A 224 14.89 -2.89 -19.39
C PRO A 224 15.74 -3.89 -20.19
N ASN A 225 16.12 -3.52 -21.44
CA ASN A 225 17.06 -4.24 -22.28
C ASN A 225 18.27 -3.35 -22.55
N LEU A 226 19.39 -3.64 -21.91
CA LEU A 226 20.63 -2.87 -22.07
C LEU A 226 21.39 -3.20 -23.35
N ASP A 227 21.07 -4.33 -24.00
CA ASP A 227 21.68 -4.80 -25.24
C ASP A 227 20.84 -4.43 -26.47
N SER A 228 19.86 -3.53 -26.32
CA SER A 228 18.99 -3.08 -27.40
C SER A 228 19.77 -2.33 -28.51
N PRO A 229 19.65 -2.73 -29.79
CA PRO A 229 20.26 -2.03 -30.92
C PRO A 229 19.82 -0.58 -31.05
N ILE A 230 18.52 -0.27 -30.85
CA ILE A 230 18.01 1.10 -30.91
C ILE A 230 18.59 1.96 -29.76
N LEU A 231 18.78 1.38 -28.54
CA LEU A 231 19.43 2.08 -27.44
C LEU A 231 20.86 2.48 -27.80
N ALA A 232 21.63 1.57 -28.42
CA ALA A 232 23.00 1.85 -28.88
C ALA A 232 23.03 2.98 -29.92
N ALA A 233 22.13 2.94 -30.91
CA ALA A 233 22.02 3.98 -31.93
C ALA A 233 21.63 5.34 -31.32
N MET A 234 20.69 5.38 -30.38
CA MET A 234 20.26 6.62 -29.71
C MET A 234 21.38 7.21 -28.83
N LYS A 235 22.14 6.39 -28.13
CA LYS A 235 23.32 6.85 -27.37
C LYS A 235 24.36 7.50 -28.29
N ALA A 236 24.70 6.86 -29.42
CA ALA A 236 25.65 7.40 -30.36
C ALA A 236 25.19 8.74 -30.96
N SER A 237 23.92 8.84 -31.37
CA SER A 237 23.33 10.07 -31.89
C SER A 237 23.30 11.19 -30.83
N TYR A 238 22.90 10.90 -29.60
CA TYR A 238 22.88 11.87 -28.52
C TYR A 238 24.29 12.41 -28.22
N LYS A 239 25.30 11.50 -28.18
CA LYS A 239 26.68 11.90 -27.94
C LYS A 239 27.22 12.77 -29.10
N ALA A 240 26.88 12.45 -30.34
CA ALA A 240 27.27 13.25 -31.50
C ALA A 240 26.68 14.65 -31.49
N LEU A 241 25.40 14.78 -31.08
CA LEU A 241 24.68 16.05 -31.02
C LEU A 241 25.05 16.94 -29.84
N PHE A 242 25.24 16.35 -28.68
CA PHE A 242 25.39 17.09 -27.43
C PHE A 242 26.77 16.97 -26.76
N GLY A 243 27.71 16.20 -27.35
CA GLY A 243 29.07 16.02 -26.83
C GLY A 243 29.20 15.26 -25.52
N LYS A 244 28.11 14.64 -25.02
CA LYS A 244 28.06 13.92 -23.74
C LYS A 244 27.21 12.65 -23.83
N GLU A 245 27.53 11.68 -22.99
CA GLU A 245 26.73 10.45 -22.90
C GLU A 245 25.34 10.74 -22.27
N PRO A 246 24.25 10.16 -22.81
CA PRO A 246 22.94 10.24 -22.16
C PRO A 246 22.86 9.33 -20.93
N ALA A 247 22.08 9.72 -19.94
CA ALA A 247 21.70 8.82 -18.86
C ALA A 247 20.71 7.76 -19.37
N VAL A 248 21.04 6.48 -19.16
CA VAL A 248 20.14 5.36 -19.46
C VAL A 248 19.42 4.98 -18.18
N THR A 249 18.10 5.17 -18.15
CA THR A 249 17.28 4.95 -16.96
C THR A 249 16.05 4.11 -17.28
N ALA A 250 15.39 3.63 -16.23
CA ALA A 250 14.06 3.06 -16.28
C ALA A 250 13.22 3.64 -15.15
N ILE A 251 11.90 3.58 -15.28
CA ILE A 251 10.98 4.15 -14.31
C ILE A 251 10.06 3.07 -13.73
N HIS A 252 9.81 3.11 -12.43
CA HIS A 252 8.86 2.21 -11.76
C HIS A 252 7.41 2.75 -11.86
N ALA A 253 7.02 3.14 -13.07
CA ALA A 253 5.68 3.61 -13.47
C ALA A 253 5.41 3.16 -14.91
N GLY A 254 4.15 3.25 -15.36
CA GLY A 254 3.78 2.91 -16.73
C GLY A 254 4.28 3.91 -17.76
N LEU A 255 4.71 3.40 -18.93
CA LEU A 255 5.03 4.19 -20.12
C LEU A 255 4.38 3.53 -21.35
N GLU A 256 4.24 4.30 -22.42
CA GLU A 256 3.62 3.87 -23.68
C GLU A 256 4.33 2.65 -24.29
N CYS A 257 5.63 2.53 -24.12
CA CYS A 257 6.42 1.39 -24.60
C CYS A 257 5.98 0.04 -24.01
N GLY A 258 5.42 0.01 -22.79
CA GLY A 258 4.82 -1.20 -22.22
C GLY A 258 3.60 -1.68 -23.00
N ILE A 259 2.76 -0.74 -23.45
CA ILE A 259 1.55 -1.03 -24.24
C ILE A 259 1.94 -1.36 -25.68
N ILE A 260 2.83 -0.57 -26.31
CA ILE A 260 3.29 -0.78 -27.68
C ILE A 260 3.99 -2.12 -27.79
N GLY A 261 4.91 -2.45 -26.89
CA GLY A 261 5.63 -3.71 -26.88
C GLY A 261 4.74 -4.94 -26.66
N THR A 262 3.60 -4.79 -26.00
CA THR A 262 2.60 -5.86 -25.88
C THR A 262 1.95 -6.19 -27.24
N ASN A 263 1.63 -5.17 -28.04
CA ASN A 263 1.00 -5.34 -29.33
C ASN A 263 2.02 -5.68 -30.44
N TYR A 264 3.26 -5.26 -30.27
CA TYR A 264 4.36 -5.46 -31.25
C TYR A 264 5.58 -6.07 -30.54
N PRO A 265 5.58 -7.35 -30.15
CA PRO A 265 6.60 -7.96 -29.30
C PRO A 265 7.99 -8.09 -29.95
N LYS A 266 8.08 -7.93 -31.26
CA LYS A 266 9.35 -7.93 -32.01
C LYS A 266 9.94 -6.54 -32.19
N LEU A 267 9.24 -5.49 -31.80
CA LEU A 267 9.68 -4.12 -31.95
C LEU A 267 10.72 -3.77 -30.88
N ASP A 268 11.90 -3.36 -31.30
CA ASP A 268 12.90 -2.80 -30.38
C ASP A 268 12.53 -1.34 -30.07
N LEU A 269 12.40 -1.02 -28.81
CA LEU A 269 11.84 0.25 -28.35
C LEU A 269 12.85 1.00 -27.47
N SER A 270 12.91 2.29 -27.66
CA SER A 270 13.57 3.22 -26.76
C SER A 270 12.75 4.50 -26.66
N LEU A 271 12.80 5.14 -25.48
CA LEU A 271 12.14 6.40 -25.20
C LEU A 271 13.20 7.41 -24.78
N ILE A 272 13.16 8.62 -25.35
CA ILE A 272 14.04 9.72 -24.96
C ILE A 272 13.17 10.87 -24.47
N HIS A 273 13.57 11.47 -23.35
CA HIS A 273 13.02 12.73 -22.86
C HIS A 273 13.86 13.88 -23.40
N ILE A 274 13.25 14.74 -24.16
CA ILE A 274 13.87 15.91 -24.80
C ILE A 274 13.57 17.17 -23.99
#